data_f4451c1939da041264bef9124a69868f
#
_entry.id   f4451c1939da041264bef9124a69868f
#
_cell.length_a   1.000
_cell.length_b   1.000
_cell.length_c   1.000
_cell.angle_alpha   90.00
_cell.angle_beta   90.00
_cell.angle_gamma   90.00
#
_symmetry.space_group_name_H-M   'P 1'
#
loop_
_entity.id
_entity.type
_entity.pdbx_description
1 polymer ?
#
loop_
_entity_poly.entity_id
_entity_poly.type
_entity_poly.pdbx_seq_one_letter_code
_entity_poly.pdbx_strand_id
1 'polypeptide(L)'
;MANGRVAFEPGEVIFREGDPAAGAFLVESGTVTISTAGGDGHVVLATLGPGDLFGEIAMLEASTRAGTAIAASACELMVVDHEQLSERLEQADPIVRALLRGQFQRLRSTLALVRGDVDPHPPLASVAGHPDSLAFGKIKLENELKEALERKTLEVRYQPLYDMPAGRITGYEALIRWTHAERGAVSPAEFIALAEETSLINPVGRYVFVRVCETLAELRDRGLRELPFVAVNVSGRQLEGDTLLAQLLDTARLTGVPPGAIKLEITESLALDVARVGQLIARAHAVGVKV
;
A
#
# COMPACT_ATOMS: atom_id res chain seq x y z
N MET A 1 24.43 -29.51 0.69
CA MET A 1 24.64 -28.98 2.06
C MET A 1 23.27 -28.92 2.70
N ALA A 2 23.07 -29.65 3.77
CA ALA A 2 21.76 -29.87 4.37
C ALA A 2 21.30 -28.62 5.14
N ASN A 3 20.14 -28.17 4.81
CA ASN A 3 19.20 -27.34 5.59
C ASN A 3 19.60 -25.94 6.11
N GLY A 4 20.58 -25.24 5.58
CA GLY A 4 20.77 -23.82 5.94
C GLY A 4 21.03 -23.54 7.45
N ARG A 5 21.30 -24.57 8.26
CA ARG A 5 21.57 -24.47 9.69
C ARG A 5 23.07 -24.55 9.97
N VAL A 6 23.54 -23.69 10.87
CA VAL A 6 24.94 -23.65 11.34
C VAL A 6 24.96 -23.58 12.85
N ALA A 7 25.85 -24.33 13.48
CA ALA A 7 26.07 -24.33 14.93
C ALA A 7 27.36 -23.60 15.26
N PHE A 8 27.37 -22.89 16.39
CA PHE A 8 28.53 -22.20 16.93
C PHE A 8 28.71 -22.51 18.41
N GLU A 9 29.98 -22.71 18.82
CA GLU A 9 30.34 -22.88 20.20
C GLU A 9 30.48 -21.52 20.95
N PRO A 10 30.38 -21.49 22.28
CA PRO A 10 30.52 -20.25 23.04
C PRO A 10 31.85 -19.55 22.74
N GLY A 11 31.80 -18.27 22.40
CA GLY A 11 32.98 -17.45 22.06
C GLY A 11 33.34 -17.46 20.56
N GLU A 12 32.72 -18.30 19.74
CA GLU A 12 32.98 -18.32 18.31
C GLU A 12 32.40 -17.06 17.64
N VAL A 13 33.17 -16.54 16.67
CA VAL A 13 32.78 -15.37 15.87
C VAL A 13 31.93 -15.84 14.68
N ILE A 14 30.70 -15.35 14.59
CA ILE A 14 29.77 -15.63 13.48
C ILE A 14 30.14 -14.80 12.27
N PHE A 15 30.37 -13.51 12.47
CA PHE A 15 30.94 -12.57 11.49
C PHE A 15 31.57 -11.36 12.20
N ARG A 16 32.44 -10.65 11.51
CA ARG A 16 33.09 -9.45 12.01
C ARG A 16 32.50 -8.20 11.36
N GLU A 17 32.58 -7.10 12.09
CA GLU A 17 32.32 -5.77 11.55
C GLU A 17 33.19 -5.51 10.31
N GLY A 18 32.59 -4.96 9.24
CA GLY A 18 33.26 -4.74 7.95
C GLY A 18 33.24 -5.93 6.99
N ASP A 19 32.90 -7.13 7.44
CA ASP A 19 32.81 -8.29 6.56
C ASP A 19 31.70 -8.12 5.49
N PRO A 20 31.86 -8.71 4.29
CA PRO A 20 30.79 -8.75 3.30
C PRO A 20 29.62 -9.58 3.80
N ALA A 21 28.39 -9.15 3.51
CA ALA A 21 27.19 -9.83 3.94
C ALA A 21 26.74 -10.88 2.90
N ALA A 22 26.86 -12.18 3.26
CA ALA A 22 26.39 -13.29 2.43
C ALA A 22 24.99 -13.80 2.81
N GLY A 23 24.45 -13.44 3.98
CA GLY A 23 23.15 -13.86 4.50
C GLY A 23 22.84 -13.20 5.84
N ALA A 24 21.59 -13.30 6.30
CA ALA A 24 21.17 -13.00 7.66
C ALA A 24 21.05 -14.31 8.46
N PHE A 25 20.88 -14.20 9.76
CA PHE A 25 20.81 -15.34 10.67
C PHE A 25 19.60 -15.20 11.59
N LEU A 26 18.80 -16.27 11.68
CA LEU A 26 17.75 -16.42 12.68
C LEU A 26 18.24 -17.30 13.79
N VAL A 27 18.15 -16.86 15.04
CA VAL A 27 18.52 -17.68 16.22
C VAL A 27 17.44 -18.72 16.45
N GLU A 28 17.79 -20.02 16.33
CA GLU A 28 16.89 -21.13 16.69
C GLU A 28 17.10 -21.55 18.17
N SER A 29 18.32 -21.55 18.63
CA SER A 29 18.67 -21.83 20.05
C SER A 29 19.94 -21.13 20.48
N GLY A 30 20.12 -20.92 21.78
CA GLY A 30 21.26 -20.23 22.35
C GLY A 30 21.14 -18.70 22.33
N THR A 31 22.26 -18.01 22.50
CA THR A 31 22.34 -16.54 22.57
C THR A 31 23.52 -16.01 21.76
N VAL A 32 23.31 -14.86 21.10
CA VAL A 32 24.33 -14.18 20.30
C VAL A 32 24.49 -12.74 20.80
N THR A 33 25.73 -12.28 20.95
CA THR A 33 26.04 -10.89 21.31
C THR A 33 26.50 -10.13 20.07
N ILE A 34 25.87 -8.98 19.82
CA ILE A 34 26.28 -8.02 18.78
C ILE A 34 27.05 -6.89 19.46
N SER A 35 28.21 -6.57 18.92
CA SER A 35 29.06 -5.48 19.41
C SER A 35 29.66 -4.68 18.26
N THR A 36 30.07 -3.45 18.53
CA THR A 36 30.79 -2.56 17.59
C THR A 36 32.03 -1.99 18.27
N ALA A 37 33.01 -1.55 17.48
CA ALA A 37 34.12 -0.79 18.01
C ALA A 37 33.64 0.52 18.64
N GLY A 38 34.17 0.90 19.77
CA GLY A 38 33.92 2.16 20.48
C GLY A 38 35.20 2.77 20.97
N GLY A 39 35.22 4.02 21.42
CA GLY A 39 36.42 4.80 21.74
C GLY A 39 37.40 4.13 22.68
N ASP A 40 36.95 3.36 23.70
CA ASP A 40 37.80 2.66 24.68
C ASP A 40 37.65 1.11 24.60
N GLY A 41 37.13 0.56 23.50
CA GLY A 41 36.94 -0.88 23.33
C GLY A 41 35.72 -1.29 22.54
N HIS A 42 35.16 -2.47 22.84
CA HIS A 42 33.93 -2.94 22.18
C HIS A 42 32.70 -2.56 23.00
N VAL A 43 31.72 -1.96 22.34
CA VAL A 43 30.41 -1.65 22.94
C VAL A 43 29.44 -2.74 22.53
N VAL A 44 28.79 -3.39 23.50
CA VAL A 44 27.72 -4.35 23.27
C VAL A 44 26.46 -3.57 22.88
N LEU A 45 25.93 -3.88 21.70
CA LEU A 45 24.73 -3.26 21.13
C LEU A 45 23.46 -4.04 21.50
N ALA A 46 23.53 -5.36 21.44
CA ALA A 46 22.39 -6.24 21.71
C ALA A 46 22.85 -7.64 22.13
N THR A 47 22.00 -8.32 22.88
CA THR A 47 22.06 -9.76 23.12
C THR A 47 20.76 -10.36 22.55
N LEU A 48 20.92 -11.31 21.65
CA LEU A 48 19.84 -11.89 20.85
C LEU A 48 19.59 -13.33 21.27
N GLY A 49 18.33 -13.73 21.29
CA GLY A 49 17.87 -15.07 21.65
C GLY A 49 17.01 -15.73 20.59
N PRO A 50 16.42 -16.90 20.87
CA PRO A 50 15.60 -17.64 19.94
C PRO A 50 14.45 -16.80 19.37
N GLY A 51 14.33 -16.77 18.03
CA GLY A 51 13.36 -15.97 17.29
C GLY A 51 13.89 -14.62 16.78
N ASP A 52 15.07 -14.17 17.25
CA ASP A 52 15.67 -12.93 16.78
C ASP A 52 16.43 -13.13 15.47
N LEU A 53 16.26 -12.15 14.55
CA LEU A 53 16.97 -12.06 13.27
C LEU A 53 18.09 -11.02 13.38
N PHE A 54 19.27 -11.32 12.82
CA PHE A 54 20.39 -10.39 12.81
C PHE A 54 21.24 -10.51 11.54
N GLY A 55 22.06 -9.47 11.29
CA GLY A 55 22.87 -9.37 10.08
C GLY A 55 22.10 -8.95 8.84
N GLU A 56 20.80 -8.66 8.97
CA GLU A 56 19.87 -8.24 7.91
C GLU A 56 20.20 -6.85 7.35
N ILE A 57 20.71 -5.94 8.20
CA ILE A 57 20.99 -4.55 7.83
C ILE A 57 21.96 -4.46 6.65
N ALA A 58 23.04 -5.23 6.71
CA ALA A 58 24.07 -5.28 5.68
C ALA A 58 23.56 -5.84 4.36
N MET A 59 22.57 -6.72 4.41
CA MET A 59 21.92 -7.30 3.22
C MET A 59 20.94 -6.31 2.57
N LEU A 60 20.12 -5.68 3.38
CA LEU A 60 19.06 -4.76 2.89
C LEU A 60 19.64 -3.47 2.29
N GLU A 61 20.84 -3.09 2.68
CA GLU A 61 21.53 -1.89 2.16
C GLU A 61 22.68 -2.21 1.19
N ALA A 62 22.87 -3.48 0.83
CA ALA A 62 24.01 -3.94 0.00
C ALA A 62 25.37 -3.42 0.53
N SER A 63 25.58 -3.51 1.84
CA SER A 63 26.73 -2.94 2.57
C SER A 63 27.48 -4.01 3.37
N THR A 64 28.54 -3.61 4.08
CA THR A 64 29.27 -4.48 4.99
C THR A 64 28.58 -4.60 6.34
N ARG A 65 28.96 -5.63 7.14
CA ARG A 65 28.46 -5.86 8.49
C ARG A 65 28.64 -4.64 9.38
N ALA A 66 27.59 -4.19 10.00
CA ALA A 66 27.58 -3.00 10.86
C ALA A 66 28.12 -3.25 12.29
N GLY A 67 28.46 -4.48 12.63
CA GLY A 67 29.00 -4.89 13.92
C GLY A 67 29.53 -6.31 13.87
N THR A 68 30.11 -6.77 14.97
CA THR A 68 30.63 -8.12 15.17
C THR A 68 29.60 -8.93 15.94
N ALA A 69 29.29 -10.14 15.45
CA ALA A 69 28.44 -11.12 16.12
C ALA A 69 29.24 -12.27 16.67
N ILE A 70 29.03 -12.58 17.96
CA ILE A 70 29.72 -13.65 18.69
C ILE A 70 28.69 -14.53 19.40
N ALA A 71 28.84 -15.83 19.33
CA ALA A 71 28.03 -16.77 20.10
C ALA A 71 28.33 -16.61 21.60
N ALA A 72 27.35 -16.15 22.38
CA ALA A 72 27.50 -16.00 23.83
C ALA A 72 27.27 -17.33 24.57
N SER A 73 26.53 -18.25 23.97
CA SER A 73 26.39 -19.66 24.40
C SER A 73 26.44 -20.54 23.14
N ALA A 74 26.48 -21.87 23.33
CA ALA A 74 26.27 -22.79 22.21
C ALA A 74 24.95 -22.43 21.53
N CYS A 75 24.97 -22.16 20.22
CA CYS A 75 23.80 -21.71 19.47
C CYS A 75 23.65 -22.41 18.11
N GLU A 76 22.39 -22.60 17.70
CA GLU A 76 22.01 -23.02 16.36
C GLU A 76 21.36 -21.86 15.65
N LEU A 77 21.85 -21.57 14.45
CA LEU A 77 21.38 -20.47 13.61
C LEU A 77 20.89 -21.00 12.29
N MET A 78 19.74 -20.47 11.81
CA MET A 78 19.27 -20.69 10.46
C MET A 78 19.79 -19.55 9.57
N VAL A 79 20.45 -19.91 8.47
CA VAL A 79 20.90 -18.93 7.46
C VAL A 79 19.72 -18.51 6.61
N VAL A 80 19.46 -17.22 6.54
CA VAL A 80 18.47 -16.60 5.67
C VAL A 80 19.19 -16.02 4.46
N ASP A 81 18.86 -16.54 3.27
CA ASP A 81 19.50 -16.12 2.02
C ASP A 81 19.11 -14.69 1.64
N HIS A 82 20.05 -14.00 0.97
CA HIS A 82 19.84 -12.66 0.43
C HIS A 82 18.65 -12.61 -0.55
N GLU A 83 18.56 -13.59 -1.46
CA GLU A 83 17.48 -13.61 -2.46
C GLU A 83 16.10 -13.70 -1.79
N GLN A 84 15.95 -14.61 -0.82
CA GLN A 84 14.67 -14.77 -0.09
C GLN A 84 14.23 -13.51 0.66
N LEU A 85 15.17 -12.79 1.27
CA LEU A 85 14.85 -11.56 1.99
C LEU A 85 14.57 -10.40 1.05
N SER A 86 15.38 -10.28 -0.02
CA SER A 86 15.22 -9.23 -1.04
C SER A 86 13.91 -9.36 -1.81
N GLU A 87 13.55 -10.57 -2.26
CA GLU A 87 12.27 -10.80 -2.94
C GLU A 87 11.07 -10.41 -2.07
N ARG A 88 11.08 -10.80 -0.80
CA ARG A 88 10.01 -10.43 0.15
C ARG A 88 9.94 -8.93 0.40
N LEU A 89 11.11 -8.28 0.46
CA LEU A 89 11.15 -6.83 0.62
C LEU A 89 10.69 -6.11 -0.65
N GLU A 90 11.02 -6.60 -1.85
CA GLU A 90 10.55 -6.04 -3.11
C GLU A 90 9.03 -6.18 -3.29
N GLN A 91 8.45 -7.26 -2.78
CA GLN A 91 7.00 -7.49 -2.77
C GLN A 91 6.29 -6.73 -1.64
N ALA A 92 7.02 -6.20 -0.66
CA ALA A 92 6.43 -5.41 0.41
C ALA A 92 5.92 -4.06 -0.11
N ASP A 93 4.92 -3.52 0.59
CA ASP A 93 4.39 -2.20 0.31
C ASP A 93 5.52 -1.14 0.26
N PRO A 94 5.54 -0.24 -0.74
CA PRO A 94 6.58 0.78 -0.89
C PRO A 94 6.79 1.64 0.36
N ILE A 95 5.72 1.91 1.13
CA ILE A 95 5.77 2.68 2.38
C ILE A 95 6.52 1.89 3.45
N VAL A 96 6.23 0.59 3.58
CA VAL A 96 6.92 -0.29 4.54
C VAL A 96 8.41 -0.37 4.21
N ARG A 97 8.76 -0.49 2.92
CA ARG A 97 10.16 -0.47 2.48
C ARG A 97 10.87 0.84 2.84
N ALA A 98 10.23 1.99 2.60
CA ALA A 98 10.78 3.31 2.91
C ALA A 98 10.98 3.49 4.42
N LEU A 99 10.00 3.05 5.23
CA LEU A 99 10.10 3.07 6.69
C LEU A 99 11.28 2.22 7.20
N LEU A 100 11.41 0.99 6.71
CA LEU A 100 12.50 0.09 7.09
C LEU A 100 13.86 0.69 6.72
N ARG A 101 14.03 1.16 5.49
CA ARG A 101 15.28 1.82 5.05
C ARG A 101 15.61 3.05 5.91
N GLY A 102 14.62 3.90 6.17
CA GLY A 102 14.81 5.06 7.02
C GLY A 102 15.20 4.70 8.46
N GLN A 103 14.72 3.59 9.01
CA GLN A 103 15.15 3.09 10.32
C GLN A 103 16.58 2.56 10.29
N PHE A 104 16.95 1.79 9.27
CA PHE A 104 18.32 1.28 9.13
C PHE A 104 19.35 2.40 8.95
N GLN A 105 19.04 3.43 8.17
CA GLN A 105 19.91 4.60 8.03
C GLN A 105 20.12 5.32 9.37
N ARG A 106 19.03 5.55 10.12
CA ARG A 106 19.14 6.16 11.46
C ARG A 106 19.97 5.33 12.42
N LEU A 107 19.75 4.01 12.44
CA LEU A 107 20.53 3.10 13.26
C LEU A 107 22.01 3.15 12.91
N ARG A 108 22.34 3.15 11.62
CA ARG A 108 23.72 3.26 11.15
C ARG A 108 24.37 4.59 11.54
N SER A 109 23.66 5.70 11.39
CA SER A 109 24.13 7.02 11.82
C SER A 109 24.39 7.05 13.33
N THR A 110 23.53 6.43 14.13
CA THR A 110 23.71 6.29 15.57
C THR A 110 24.94 5.43 15.90
N LEU A 111 25.15 4.34 15.20
CA LEU A 111 26.33 3.48 15.37
C LEU A 111 27.64 4.22 15.01
N ALA A 112 27.64 5.04 13.96
CA ALA A 112 28.79 5.89 13.59
C ALA A 112 29.14 6.89 14.70
N LEU A 113 28.13 7.48 15.35
CA LEU A 113 28.34 8.36 16.51
C LEU A 113 28.96 7.61 17.70
N VAL A 114 28.49 6.37 17.98
CA VAL A 114 29.05 5.51 19.06
C VAL A 114 30.50 5.15 18.80
N ARG A 115 30.91 5.00 17.54
CA ARG A 115 32.27 4.72 17.12
C ARG A 115 33.21 5.93 17.22
N GLY A 116 32.66 7.12 17.31
CA GLY A 116 33.44 8.36 17.22
C GLY A 116 33.85 8.73 15.79
N ASP A 117 33.28 8.06 14.77
CA ASP A 117 33.42 8.39 13.35
C ASP A 117 32.51 9.60 13.06
N VAL A 118 32.95 10.78 13.50
CA VAL A 118 32.21 12.02 13.29
C VAL A 118 32.53 12.56 11.92
N ASP A 119 31.72 12.21 10.92
CA ASP A 119 31.44 13.14 9.85
C ASP A 119 30.25 14.03 10.29
N PRO A 120 30.48 15.30 10.64
CA PRO A 120 29.42 16.16 11.20
C PRO A 120 28.29 16.49 10.21
N HIS A 121 28.40 16.04 8.98
CA HIS A 121 27.36 16.18 7.97
C HIS A 121 27.26 14.86 7.20
N PRO A 122 26.45 13.89 7.66
CA PRO A 122 25.97 12.89 6.71
C PRO A 122 25.28 13.71 5.61
N PRO A 123 25.63 13.53 4.32
CA PRO A 123 24.87 14.17 3.28
C PRO A 123 23.42 13.77 3.53
N LEU A 124 22.54 14.75 3.77
CA LEU A 124 21.13 14.61 3.51
C LEU A 124 21.10 14.23 2.03
N ALA A 125 21.19 12.92 1.76
CA ALA A 125 21.12 12.39 0.42
C ALA A 125 19.86 13.02 -0.15
N SER A 126 20.05 13.85 -1.14
CA SER A 126 18.99 14.60 -1.79
C SER A 126 17.90 13.59 -2.13
N VAL A 127 16.69 13.80 -1.61
CA VAL A 127 15.52 12.93 -1.80
C VAL A 127 15.13 12.79 -3.28
N ALA A 128 15.76 13.58 -4.15
CA ALA A 128 15.59 13.57 -5.60
C ALA A 128 16.42 12.44 -6.22
N GLY A 129 15.79 11.29 -6.50
CA GLY A 129 16.36 10.19 -7.27
C GLY A 129 16.48 8.84 -6.57
N HIS A 130 16.08 8.70 -5.30
CA HIS A 130 16.02 7.42 -4.60
C HIS A 130 14.65 6.74 -4.82
N PRO A 131 14.58 5.38 -4.79
CA PRO A 131 13.30 4.67 -4.79
C PRO A 131 12.35 5.11 -3.68
N ASP A 132 12.86 5.70 -2.60
CA ASP A 132 12.08 6.32 -1.52
C ASP A 132 11.29 7.56 -1.99
N SER A 133 11.69 8.23 -3.07
CA SER A 133 10.92 9.35 -3.63
C SER A 133 9.55 8.90 -4.15
N LEU A 134 9.43 7.65 -4.63
CA LEU A 134 8.16 7.05 -5.06
C LEU A 134 7.23 6.79 -3.87
N ALA A 135 7.77 6.30 -2.74
CA ALA A 135 6.99 6.06 -1.53
C ALA A 135 6.49 7.37 -0.92
N PHE A 136 7.35 8.38 -0.81
CA PHE A 136 6.96 9.73 -0.37
C PHE A 136 5.95 10.36 -1.33
N GLY A 137 6.13 10.17 -2.64
CA GLY A 137 5.17 10.60 -3.66
C GLY A 137 3.80 9.97 -3.48
N LYS A 138 3.73 8.67 -3.18
CA LYS A 138 2.48 7.95 -2.91
C LYS A 138 1.80 8.45 -1.64
N ILE A 139 2.52 8.60 -0.52
CA ILE A 139 1.98 9.13 0.74
C ILE A 139 1.44 10.55 0.54
N LYS A 140 2.19 11.39 -0.17
CA LYS A 140 1.75 12.75 -0.47
C LYS A 140 0.47 12.74 -1.30
N LEU A 141 0.43 11.94 -2.37
CA LEU A 141 -0.73 11.82 -3.25
C LEU A 141 -1.96 11.24 -2.51
N GLU A 142 -1.77 10.29 -1.59
CA GLU A 142 -2.82 9.73 -0.74
C GLU A 142 -3.44 10.81 0.16
N ASN A 143 -2.62 11.61 0.85
CA ASN A 143 -3.09 12.71 1.68
C ASN A 143 -3.82 13.78 0.85
N GLU A 144 -3.29 14.13 -0.32
CA GLU A 144 -3.89 15.08 -1.24
C GLU A 144 -5.25 14.58 -1.78
N LEU A 145 -5.37 13.29 -2.09
CA LEU A 145 -6.65 12.67 -2.48
C LEU A 145 -7.67 12.69 -1.34
N LYS A 146 -7.25 12.39 -0.12
CA LYS A 146 -8.09 12.47 1.07
C LYS A 146 -8.62 13.89 1.28
N GLU A 147 -7.74 14.88 1.18
CA GLU A 147 -8.11 16.29 1.27
C GLU A 147 -9.08 16.71 0.15
N ALA A 148 -8.86 16.24 -1.09
CA ALA A 148 -9.75 16.50 -2.22
C ALA A 148 -11.14 15.91 -2.01
N LEU A 149 -11.25 14.73 -1.40
CA LEU A 149 -12.53 14.13 -1.02
C LEU A 149 -13.25 14.95 0.06
N GLU A 150 -12.54 15.34 1.12
CA GLU A 150 -13.09 16.15 2.22
C GLU A 150 -13.59 17.53 1.74
N ARG A 151 -12.82 18.17 0.87
CA ARG A 151 -13.16 19.48 0.26
C ARG A 151 -14.12 19.39 -0.91
N LYS A 152 -14.49 18.17 -1.34
CA LYS A 152 -15.38 17.93 -2.49
C LYS A 152 -14.89 18.59 -3.78
N THR A 153 -13.57 18.59 -4.02
CA THR A 153 -12.94 19.19 -5.21
C THR A 153 -12.79 18.22 -6.38
N LEU A 154 -13.14 16.94 -6.18
CA LEU A 154 -13.21 15.97 -7.27
C LEU A 154 -14.42 16.23 -8.16
N GLU A 155 -14.25 16.02 -9.45
CA GLU A 155 -15.30 16.19 -10.46
C GLU A 155 -15.80 14.82 -10.92
N VAL A 156 -17.12 14.69 -11.15
CA VAL A 156 -17.71 13.52 -11.83
C VAL A 156 -18.19 13.97 -13.19
N ARG A 157 -17.64 13.39 -14.25
CA ARG A 157 -18.05 13.60 -15.64
C ARG A 157 -18.89 12.43 -16.10
N TYR A 158 -19.80 12.71 -17.01
CA TYR A 158 -20.75 11.75 -17.51
C TYR A 158 -20.49 11.50 -19.00
N GLN A 159 -20.08 10.28 -19.34
CA GLN A 159 -19.88 9.85 -20.72
C GLN A 159 -21.16 9.22 -21.25
N PRO A 160 -21.73 9.69 -22.36
CA PRO A 160 -22.96 9.12 -22.89
C PRO A 160 -22.75 7.70 -23.43
N LEU A 161 -23.68 6.80 -23.11
CA LEU A 161 -23.78 5.44 -23.62
C LEU A 161 -24.84 5.41 -24.72
N TYR A 162 -24.40 5.15 -25.96
CA TYR A 162 -25.23 5.20 -27.12
C TYR A 162 -25.67 3.79 -27.55
N ASP A 163 -26.99 3.62 -27.69
CA ASP A 163 -27.59 2.41 -28.23
C ASP A 163 -27.64 2.52 -29.75
N MET A 164 -26.78 1.82 -30.46
CA MET A 164 -26.68 1.86 -31.92
C MET A 164 -27.96 1.39 -32.62
N PRO A 165 -28.60 0.25 -32.23
CA PRO A 165 -29.88 -0.17 -32.78
C PRO A 165 -31.01 0.80 -32.54
N ALA A 166 -31.13 1.38 -31.35
CA ALA A 166 -32.16 2.31 -30.99
C ALA A 166 -31.88 3.74 -31.47
N GLY A 167 -30.66 4.05 -31.87
CA GLY A 167 -30.25 5.37 -32.38
C GLY A 167 -30.33 6.49 -31.32
N ARG A 168 -30.15 6.15 -30.03
CA ARG A 168 -30.34 7.12 -28.93
C ARG A 168 -29.38 6.85 -27.76
N ILE A 169 -29.16 7.88 -26.95
CA ILE A 169 -28.47 7.75 -25.65
C ILE A 169 -29.43 7.05 -24.69
N THR A 170 -28.95 5.96 -24.06
CA THR A 170 -29.72 5.16 -23.08
C THR A 170 -29.29 5.39 -21.66
N GLY A 171 -28.07 5.89 -21.44
CA GLY A 171 -27.53 6.14 -20.13
C GLY A 171 -26.19 6.87 -20.21
N TYR A 172 -25.53 6.95 -19.08
CA TYR A 172 -24.23 7.60 -18.96
C TYR A 172 -23.32 6.75 -18.05
N GLU A 173 -22.02 6.81 -18.30
CA GLU A 173 -21.01 6.30 -17.37
C GLU A 173 -20.45 7.46 -16.54
N ALA A 174 -20.44 7.29 -15.22
CA ALA A 174 -19.87 8.25 -14.27
C ALA A 174 -18.37 8.03 -14.14
N LEU A 175 -17.61 9.01 -14.57
CA LEU A 175 -16.15 8.98 -14.59
C LEU A 175 -15.59 10.05 -13.67
N ILE A 176 -14.96 9.63 -12.57
CA ILE A 176 -14.31 10.55 -11.64
C ILE A 176 -13.07 11.18 -12.26
N ARG A 177 -12.86 12.46 -11.98
CA ARG A 177 -11.72 13.26 -12.45
C ARG A 177 -11.15 14.04 -11.29
N TRP A 178 -9.83 14.14 -11.27
CA TRP A 178 -9.11 14.90 -10.27
C TRP A 178 -8.17 15.90 -10.94
N THR A 179 -8.39 17.17 -10.66
CA THR A 179 -7.48 18.25 -11.05
C THR A 179 -6.77 18.73 -9.80
N HIS A 180 -5.50 18.39 -9.68
CA HIS A 180 -4.65 18.80 -8.57
C HIS A 180 -4.13 20.22 -8.81
N ALA A 181 -4.05 21.04 -7.74
CA ALA A 181 -3.68 22.46 -7.87
C ALA A 181 -2.28 22.68 -8.47
N GLU A 182 -1.31 21.81 -8.12
CA GLU A 182 0.07 21.92 -8.58
C GLU A 182 0.38 21.01 -9.78
N ARG A 183 -0.23 19.80 -9.84
CA ARG A 183 0.05 18.78 -10.86
C ARG A 183 -0.85 18.88 -12.09
N GLY A 184 -1.93 19.65 -12.03
CA GLY A 184 -2.97 19.66 -13.06
C GLY A 184 -3.82 18.38 -13.04
N ALA A 185 -4.20 17.86 -14.20
CA ALA A 185 -5.02 16.66 -14.31
C ALA A 185 -4.25 15.41 -13.87
N VAL A 186 -4.71 14.74 -12.81
CA VAL A 186 -4.18 13.46 -12.34
C VAL A 186 -4.88 12.32 -13.05
N SER A 187 -4.11 11.34 -13.57
CA SER A 187 -4.67 10.19 -14.28
C SER A 187 -5.61 9.37 -13.38
N PRO A 188 -6.83 9.03 -13.83
CA PRO A 188 -7.70 8.12 -13.09
C PRO A 188 -7.02 6.78 -12.76
N ALA A 189 -6.24 6.23 -13.69
CA ALA A 189 -5.51 4.98 -13.45
C ALA A 189 -4.52 5.11 -12.27
N GLU A 190 -3.88 6.27 -12.10
CA GLU A 190 -2.93 6.52 -11.01
C GLU A 190 -3.63 6.63 -9.65
N PHE A 191 -4.63 7.51 -9.52
CA PHE A 191 -5.23 7.73 -8.21
C PHE A 191 -6.28 6.68 -7.81
N ILE A 192 -6.91 5.97 -8.77
CA ILE A 192 -7.78 4.84 -8.46
C ILE A 192 -6.94 3.65 -7.98
N ALA A 193 -5.81 3.34 -8.64
CA ALA A 193 -4.89 2.30 -8.16
C ALA A 193 -4.39 2.61 -6.74
N LEU A 194 -4.01 3.87 -6.46
CA LEU A 194 -3.64 4.31 -5.13
C LEU A 194 -4.79 4.14 -4.12
N ALA A 195 -6.01 4.51 -4.50
CA ALA A 195 -7.19 4.35 -3.64
C ALA A 195 -7.52 2.87 -3.37
N GLU A 196 -7.25 1.98 -4.32
CA GLU A 196 -7.38 0.52 -4.14
C GLU A 196 -6.28 -0.07 -3.24
N GLU A 197 -5.04 0.41 -3.34
CA GLU A 197 -3.94 0.00 -2.46
C GLU A 197 -4.19 0.44 -1.00
N THR A 198 -4.95 1.51 -0.82
CA THR A 198 -5.28 2.11 0.47
C THR A 198 -6.75 1.87 0.86
N SER A 199 -7.20 2.43 1.97
CA SER A 199 -8.61 2.41 2.36
C SER A 199 -9.48 3.46 1.65
N LEU A 200 -8.90 4.28 0.75
CA LEU A 200 -9.59 5.41 0.12
C LEU A 200 -10.57 5.02 -0.98
N ILE A 201 -10.50 3.79 -1.53
CA ILE A 201 -11.43 3.37 -2.59
C ILE A 201 -12.89 3.39 -2.12
N ASN A 202 -13.18 3.09 -0.85
CA ASN A 202 -14.52 3.16 -0.29
C ASN A 202 -15.03 4.62 -0.20
N PRO A 203 -14.29 5.59 0.40
CA PRO A 203 -14.62 7.02 0.33
C PRO A 203 -14.80 7.54 -1.09
N VAL A 204 -13.93 7.16 -2.04
CA VAL A 204 -14.04 7.56 -3.47
C VAL A 204 -15.35 7.05 -4.06
N GLY A 205 -15.67 5.77 -3.90
CA GLY A 205 -16.90 5.19 -4.42
C GLY A 205 -18.15 5.85 -3.82
N ARG A 206 -18.16 6.07 -2.51
CA ARG A 206 -19.24 6.81 -1.84
C ARG A 206 -19.40 8.22 -2.39
N TYR A 207 -18.30 8.92 -2.63
CA TYR A 207 -18.32 10.25 -3.23
C TYR A 207 -19.00 10.23 -4.60
N VAL A 208 -18.60 9.28 -5.48
CA VAL A 208 -19.21 9.13 -6.82
C VAL A 208 -20.71 8.82 -6.72
N PHE A 209 -21.13 7.90 -5.84
CA PHE A 209 -22.54 7.57 -5.64
C PHE A 209 -23.38 8.79 -5.22
N VAL A 210 -22.87 9.58 -4.27
CA VAL A 210 -23.55 10.79 -3.82
C VAL A 210 -23.70 11.78 -4.99
N ARG A 211 -22.62 12.04 -5.73
CA ARG A 211 -22.65 12.96 -6.87
C ARG A 211 -23.59 12.50 -7.99
N VAL A 212 -23.61 11.20 -8.28
CA VAL A 212 -24.54 10.60 -9.27
C VAL A 212 -26.00 10.79 -8.82
N CYS A 213 -26.31 10.48 -7.57
CA CYS A 213 -27.66 10.64 -7.04
C CYS A 213 -28.10 12.10 -7.01
N GLU A 214 -27.22 13.03 -6.62
CA GLU A 214 -27.49 14.48 -6.68
C GLU A 214 -27.81 14.94 -8.11
N THR A 215 -26.99 14.53 -9.08
CA THR A 215 -27.20 14.88 -10.50
C THR A 215 -28.52 14.32 -11.04
N LEU A 216 -28.85 13.05 -10.73
CA LEU A 216 -30.13 12.46 -11.15
C LEU A 216 -31.32 13.15 -10.48
N ALA A 217 -31.20 13.53 -9.20
CA ALA A 217 -32.23 14.29 -8.52
C ALA A 217 -32.44 15.69 -9.16
N GLU A 218 -31.35 16.40 -9.48
CA GLU A 218 -31.43 17.68 -10.20
C GLU A 218 -32.13 17.56 -11.58
N LEU A 219 -31.83 16.49 -12.34
CA LEU A 219 -32.50 16.25 -13.63
C LEU A 219 -34.00 16.00 -13.47
N ARG A 220 -34.39 15.22 -12.46
CA ARG A 220 -35.80 14.99 -12.10
C ARG A 220 -36.49 16.31 -11.74
N ASP A 221 -35.87 17.12 -10.89
CA ASP A 221 -36.44 18.39 -10.39
C ASP A 221 -36.53 19.43 -11.49
N ARG A 222 -35.72 19.33 -12.55
CA ARG A 222 -35.85 20.09 -13.80
C ARG A 222 -36.96 19.57 -14.76
N GLY A 223 -37.69 18.54 -14.36
CA GLY A 223 -38.83 18.01 -15.09
C GLY A 223 -38.53 16.88 -16.07
N LEU A 224 -37.36 16.25 -15.97
CA LEU A 224 -37.08 15.07 -16.79
C LEU A 224 -37.91 13.88 -16.28
N ARG A 225 -38.91 13.44 -17.11
CA ARG A 225 -39.88 12.41 -16.70
C ARG A 225 -39.26 11.02 -16.60
N GLU A 226 -38.35 10.70 -17.49
CA GLU A 226 -37.62 9.43 -17.51
C GLU A 226 -36.14 9.71 -17.24
N LEU A 227 -35.65 9.29 -16.05
CA LEU A 227 -34.26 9.44 -15.74
C LEU A 227 -33.41 8.42 -16.53
N PRO A 228 -32.29 8.86 -17.15
CA PRO A 228 -31.35 7.94 -17.74
C PRO A 228 -30.72 7.09 -16.60
N PHE A 229 -30.25 5.89 -16.91
CA PHE A 229 -29.40 5.20 -15.96
C PHE A 229 -28.00 5.80 -15.99
N VAL A 230 -27.33 5.75 -14.83
CA VAL A 230 -25.92 6.10 -14.71
C VAL A 230 -25.15 4.88 -14.23
N ALA A 231 -24.17 4.47 -15.02
CA ALA A 231 -23.25 3.40 -14.70
C ALA A 231 -22.13 3.94 -13.78
N VAL A 232 -21.82 3.19 -12.73
CA VAL A 232 -20.76 3.51 -11.75
C VAL A 232 -19.84 2.32 -11.62
N ASN A 233 -18.55 2.56 -11.83
CA ASN A 233 -17.52 1.56 -11.68
C ASN A 233 -17.35 1.15 -10.21
N VAL A 234 -17.25 -0.15 -9.96
CA VAL A 234 -17.05 -0.74 -8.63
C VAL A 234 -15.82 -1.64 -8.64
N SER A 235 -14.90 -1.38 -7.72
CA SER A 235 -13.68 -2.18 -7.56
C SER A 235 -13.91 -3.40 -6.66
N GLY A 236 -13.00 -4.39 -6.78
CA GLY A 236 -13.04 -5.62 -5.97
C GLY A 236 -13.02 -5.37 -4.46
N ARG A 237 -12.21 -4.41 -4.02
CA ARG A 237 -12.12 -4.07 -2.59
C ARG A 237 -13.39 -3.49 -2.00
N GLN A 238 -14.19 -2.80 -2.79
CA GLN A 238 -15.48 -2.27 -2.33
C GLN A 238 -16.51 -3.37 -2.04
N LEU A 239 -16.27 -4.58 -2.55
CA LEU A 239 -17.11 -5.75 -2.29
C LEU A 239 -16.62 -6.61 -1.13
N GLU A 240 -15.49 -6.31 -0.51
CA GLU A 240 -14.99 -7.04 0.66
C GLU A 240 -15.87 -6.86 1.90
N GLY A 241 -16.78 -5.86 1.88
CA GLY A 241 -17.78 -5.65 2.92
C GLY A 241 -19.20 -5.61 2.37
N ASP A 242 -20.18 -5.99 3.20
CA ASP A 242 -21.61 -5.98 2.84
C ASP A 242 -22.22 -4.55 2.77
N THR A 243 -21.41 -3.50 2.83
CA THR A 243 -21.87 -2.13 3.05
C THR A 243 -22.16 -1.36 1.75
N LEU A 244 -21.58 -1.77 0.61
CA LEU A 244 -21.68 -1.03 -0.66
C LEU A 244 -23.13 -0.77 -1.07
N LEU A 245 -23.93 -1.84 -1.20
CA LEU A 245 -25.34 -1.73 -1.62
C LEU A 245 -26.18 -0.96 -0.60
N ALA A 246 -25.92 -1.15 0.70
CA ALA A 246 -26.63 -0.41 1.75
C ALA A 246 -26.37 1.10 1.63
N GLN A 247 -25.11 1.51 1.47
CA GLN A 247 -24.73 2.92 1.28
C GLN A 247 -25.33 3.54 0.02
N LEU A 248 -25.35 2.78 -1.09
CA LEU A 248 -25.96 3.21 -2.34
C LEU A 248 -27.48 3.42 -2.17
N LEU A 249 -28.17 2.44 -1.57
CA LEU A 249 -29.62 2.51 -1.36
C LEU A 249 -30.00 3.64 -0.39
N ASP A 250 -29.25 3.85 0.67
CA ASP A 250 -29.48 4.96 1.59
C ASP A 250 -29.32 6.30 0.87
N THR A 251 -28.29 6.44 0.03
CA THR A 251 -28.07 7.65 -0.75
C THR A 251 -29.21 7.85 -1.78
N ALA A 252 -29.61 6.82 -2.50
CA ALA A 252 -30.70 6.86 -3.45
C ALA A 252 -32.04 7.24 -2.77
N ARG A 253 -32.31 6.66 -1.59
CA ARG A 253 -33.49 6.99 -0.79
C ARG A 253 -33.50 8.45 -0.32
N LEU A 254 -32.37 8.95 0.19
CA LEU A 254 -32.26 10.33 0.67
C LEU A 254 -32.45 11.37 -0.44
N THR A 255 -32.04 11.05 -1.66
CA THR A 255 -32.17 11.92 -2.84
C THR A 255 -33.48 11.68 -3.61
N GLY A 256 -34.25 10.64 -3.27
CA GLY A 256 -35.45 10.25 -4.01
C GLY A 256 -35.18 9.72 -5.42
N VAL A 257 -33.98 9.22 -5.67
CA VAL A 257 -33.58 8.61 -6.95
C VAL A 257 -33.99 7.12 -6.95
N PRO A 258 -34.68 6.63 -8.00
CA PRO A 258 -35.05 5.23 -8.08
C PRO A 258 -33.77 4.36 -8.25
N PRO A 259 -33.63 3.23 -7.51
CA PRO A 259 -32.46 2.35 -7.63
C PRO A 259 -32.17 1.90 -9.06
N GLY A 260 -33.21 1.70 -9.90
CA GLY A 260 -33.06 1.30 -11.30
C GLY A 260 -32.44 2.35 -12.23
N ALA A 261 -32.27 3.60 -11.76
CA ALA A 261 -31.49 4.62 -12.45
C ALA A 261 -29.98 4.49 -12.19
N ILE A 262 -29.54 3.55 -11.35
CA ILE A 262 -28.14 3.28 -11.08
C ILE A 262 -27.80 1.90 -11.63
N LYS A 263 -26.68 1.81 -12.37
CA LYS A 263 -26.07 0.58 -12.86
C LYS A 263 -24.69 0.42 -12.24
N LEU A 264 -24.38 -0.74 -11.67
CA LEU A 264 -23.03 -1.04 -11.22
C LEU A 264 -22.25 -1.69 -12.37
N GLU A 265 -21.07 -1.18 -12.64
CA GLU A 265 -20.13 -1.81 -13.58
C GLU A 265 -18.96 -2.40 -12.83
N ILE A 266 -18.74 -3.70 -13.04
CA ILE A 266 -17.74 -4.49 -12.34
C ILE A 266 -16.46 -4.46 -13.15
N THR A 267 -15.34 -4.06 -12.52
CA THR A 267 -14.03 -4.04 -13.18
C THR A 267 -13.51 -5.46 -13.47
N GLU A 268 -12.66 -5.59 -14.50
CA GLU A 268 -12.12 -6.89 -14.94
C GLU A 268 -11.41 -7.67 -13.83
N SER A 269 -10.71 -6.98 -12.94
CA SER A 269 -10.01 -7.58 -11.79
C SER A 269 -10.94 -8.37 -10.87
N LEU A 270 -12.21 -8.00 -10.82
CA LEU A 270 -13.21 -8.67 -10.00
C LEU A 270 -13.91 -9.83 -10.72
N ALA A 271 -13.96 -9.82 -12.05
CA ALA A 271 -14.62 -10.84 -12.85
C ALA A 271 -14.04 -12.25 -12.60
N LEU A 272 -12.87 -12.35 -12.00
CA LEU A 272 -12.22 -13.62 -11.61
C LEU A 272 -12.89 -14.29 -10.38
N ASP A 273 -13.62 -13.56 -9.53
CA ASP A 273 -14.36 -14.11 -8.37
C ASP A 273 -15.86 -14.27 -8.73
N VAL A 274 -16.17 -15.27 -9.51
CA VAL A 274 -17.51 -15.56 -10.04
C VAL A 274 -18.55 -15.72 -8.92
N ALA A 275 -18.17 -16.30 -7.78
CA ALA A 275 -19.10 -16.52 -6.66
C ALA A 275 -19.50 -15.19 -6.01
N ARG A 276 -18.54 -14.31 -5.75
CA ARG A 276 -18.79 -12.99 -5.16
C ARG A 276 -19.56 -12.08 -6.11
N VAL A 277 -19.19 -12.08 -7.39
CA VAL A 277 -19.94 -11.36 -8.44
C VAL A 277 -21.38 -11.85 -8.53
N GLY A 278 -21.62 -13.17 -8.53
CA GLY A 278 -22.96 -13.75 -8.56
C GLY A 278 -23.82 -13.31 -7.37
N GLN A 279 -23.25 -13.28 -6.16
CA GLN A 279 -23.94 -12.78 -4.95
C GLN A 279 -24.27 -11.28 -5.08
N LEU A 280 -23.35 -10.46 -5.56
CA LEU A 280 -23.61 -9.03 -5.78
C LEU A 280 -24.75 -8.82 -6.76
N ILE A 281 -24.73 -9.51 -7.92
CA ILE A 281 -25.77 -9.40 -8.93
C ILE A 281 -27.14 -9.77 -8.34
N ALA A 282 -27.23 -10.89 -7.64
CA ALA A 282 -28.50 -11.32 -7.02
C ALA A 282 -29.03 -10.31 -6.00
N ARG A 283 -28.17 -9.77 -5.15
CA ARG A 283 -28.52 -8.76 -4.14
C ARG A 283 -28.88 -7.41 -4.79
N ALA A 284 -28.15 -6.97 -5.80
CA ALA A 284 -28.43 -5.73 -6.52
C ALA A 284 -29.79 -5.80 -7.24
N HIS A 285 -30.05 -6.89 -7.94
CA HIS A 285 -31.34 -7.11 -8.61
C HIS A 285 -32.53 -7.17 -7.63
N ALA A 286 -32.35 -7.80 -6.45
CA ALA A 286 -33.40 -7.87 -5.42
C ALA A 286 -33.85 -6.48 -4.92
N VAL A 287 -32.99 -5.47 -5.04
CA VAL A 287 -33.28 -4.08 -4.63
C VAL A 287 -33.46 -3.13 -5.82
N GLY A 288 -33.53 -3.65 -7.04
CA GLY A 288 -33.81 -2.91 -8.25
C GLY A 288 -32.63 -2.16 -8.86
N VAL A 289 -31.40 -2.40 -8.37
CA VAL A 289 -30.15 -1.86 -8.96
C VAL A 289 -29.72 -2.75 -10.12
N LYS A 290 -29.26 -2.16 -11.22
CA LYS A 290 -28.74 -2.88 -12.38
C LYS A 290 -27.25 -3.22 -12.18
N VAL A 291 -26.78 -4.29 -12.80
CA VAL A 291 -25.36 -4.67 -12.82
C VAL A 291 -24.94 -4.94 -14.27
#